data_fb0659d9315850eeae4f07aad64aac26
#
_entry.id   fb0659d9315850eeae4f07aad64aac26
#
_cell.length_a   1.000
_cell.length_b   1.000
_cell.length_c   1.000
_cell.angle_alpha   90.00
_cell.angle_beta   90.00
_cell.angle_gamma   90.00
#
_symmetry.space_group_name_H-M   'P 1'
#
loop_
_entity.id
_entity.type
_entity.pdbx_description
1 polymer ?
#
loop_
_entity_poly.entity_id
_entity_poly.type
_entity_poly.pdbx_seq_one_letter_code
_entity_poly.pdbx_strand_id
1 'polypeptide(L)'
;GSQAAVELYYHKPIFDIRSDLQERYEEMRYAGRMRQEIRSKSSVTSGEVERFFKHLPKDSLPIIPEQYVYSQIVRYPPSTEDAKFRTRERMLELRERIMNGTKFEVLARMYSEDPGSAIRGGEMDPMPKESFVQPFADALAKLKPGQISEVVETEFGYHLILLLDQVGNLYHCRHILLKPQFTDSEIKAAFTTLDSLKQEILAGKLTFADAVAKYSEDKYSNRNGGVATNIELLEAMNQGDARAATTKFLKEELSQTPEVYNALKDMKPGDISDAFASQDMRGNILGKIVRLDEIIPTHTASLSEDFLKIEEIALKKKQDADFETWLKNKVAGMFIRVDSEFRGCQFERPYLLK
;
A
#
# COMPACT_ATOMS: atom_id res chain seq x y z
N GLY A 1 -19.36 -22.56 3.47
CA GLY A 1 -19.40 -24.00 3.71
C GLY A 1 -19.38 -24.31 5.19
N SER A 2 -20.02 -25.42 5.63
CA SER A 2 -20.00 -25.83 7.03
C SER A 2 -18.71 -26.62 7.35
N GLN A 3 -18.32 -26.68 8.64
CA GLN A 3 -17.21 -27.50 9.10
C GLN A 3 -17.36 -28.96 8.65
N ALA A 4 -18.55 -29.52 8.77
CA ALA A 4 -18.86 -30.89 8.34
C ALA A 4 -18.59 -31.13 6.84
N ALA A 5 -18.83 -30.16 5.98
CA ALA A 5 -18.55 -30.29 4.55
C ALA A 5 -17.02 -30.32 4.28
N VAL A 6 -16.24 -29.59 5.06
CA VAL A 6 -14.76 -29.60 4.97
C VAL A 6 -14.21 -30.94 5.45
N GLU A 7 -14.68 -31.44 6.61
CA GLU A 7 -14.26 -32.73 7.16
C GLU A 7 -14.59 -33.90 6.21
N LEU A 8 -15.77 -33.82 5.56
CA LEU A 8 -16.18 -34.81 4.57
C LEU A 8 -15.31 -34.78 3.31
N TYR A 9 -14.97 -33.59 2.82
CA TYR A 9 -14.13 -33.41 1.63
C TYR A 9 -12.69 -33.92 1.83
N TYR A 10 -12.10 -33.61 2.99
CA TYR A 10 -10.71 -34.01 3.30
C TYR A 10 -10.62 -35.39 3.97
N HIS A 11 -11.75 -36.04 4.30
CA HIS A 11 -11.81 -37.30 5.05
C HIS A 11 -11.01 -37.27 6.36
N LYS A 12 -10.97 -36.12 7.03
CA LYS A 12 -10.22 -35.85 8.26
C LYS A 12 -11.01 -34.93 9.19
N PRO A 13 -10.84 -35.07 10.53
CA PRO A 13 -11.37 -34.10 11.49
C PRO A 13 -10.79 -32.69 11.25
N ILE A 14 -11.56 -31.67 11.54
CA ILE A 14 -11.14 -30.26 11.33
C ILE A 14 -9.87 -29.91 12.12
N PHE A 15 -9.66 -30.54 13.27
CA PHE A 15 -8.45 -30.35 14.09
C PHE A 15 -7.19 -30.81 13.32
N ASP A 16 -7.23 -32.00 12.72
CA ASP A 16 -6.12 -32.55 11.94
C ASP A 16 -5.87 -31.72 10.68
N ILE A 17 -6.93 -31.29 10.01
CA ILE A 17 -6.84 -30.38 8.83
C ILE A 17 -6.17 -29.06 9.22
N ARG A 18 -6.54 -28.48 10.36
CA ARG A 18 -5.89 -27.24 10.86
C ARG A 18 -4.42 -27.46 11.18
N SER A 19 -4.08 -28.57 11.82
CA SER A 19 -2.69 -28.91 12.14
C SER A 19 -1.85 -29.09 10.88
N ASP A 20 -2.35 -29.85 9.89
CA ASP A 20 -1.71 -30.07 8.60
C ASP A 20 -1.50 -28.75 7.83
N LEU A 21 -2.52 -27.87 7.85
CA LEU A 21 -2.45 -26.57 7.18
C LEU A 21 -1.50 -25.61 7.89
N GLN A 22 -1.48 -25.63 9.23
CA GLN A 22 -0.56 -24.80 10.01
C GLN A 22 0.89 -25.20 9.73
N GLU A 23 1.20 -26.51 9.76
CA GLU A 23 2.54 -27.04 9.47
C GLU A 23 3.00 -26.62 8.07
N ARG A 24 2.15 -26.84 7.04
CA ARG A 24 2.43 -26.41 5.65
C ARG A 24 2.64 -24.91 5.53
N TYR A 25 1.82 -24.12 6.22
CA TYR A 25 1.94 -22.67 6.20
C TYR A 25 3.25 -22.20 6.84
N GLU A 26 3.64 -22.81 7.95
CA GLU A 26 4.92 -22.54 8.62
C GLU A 26 6.10 -22.91 7.73
N GLU A 27 6.08 -24.09 7.08
CA GLU A 27 7.10 -24.52 6.13
C GLU A 27 7.22 -23.54 4.94
N MET A 28 6.08 -23.17 4.34
CA MET A 28 6.05 -22.18 3.26
C MET A 28 6.60 -20.82 3.70
N ARG A 29 6.27 -20.38 4.91
CA ARG A 29 6.78 -19.14 5.49
C ARG A 29 8.27 -19.17 5.73
N TYR A 30 8.80 -20.27 6.28
CA TYR A 30 10.25 -20.45 6.48
C TYR A 30 10.99 -20.51 5.13
N ALA A 31 10.47 -21.27 4.16
CA ALA A 31 11.05 -21.35 2.82
C ALA A 31 11.03 -19.98 2.13
N GLY A 32 9.94 -19.23 2.26
CA GLY A 32 9.81 -17.86 1.73
C GLY A 32 10.82 -16.89 2.36
N ARG A 33 10.95 -16.90 3.69
CA ARG A 33 11.94 -16.08 4.41
C ARG A 33 13.38 -16.42 4.00
N MET A 34 13.71 -17.70 3.92
CA MET A 34 15.04 -18.14 3.50
C MET A 34 15.35 -17.68 2.06
N ARG A 35 14.39 -17.83 1.16
CA ARG A 35 14.53 -17.33 -0.23
C ARG A 35 14.75 -15.83 -0.27
N GLN A 36 14.00 -15.07 0.52
CA GLN A 36 14.14 -13.62 0.60
C GLN A 36 15.50 -13.21 1.18
N GLU A 37 15.96 -13.89 2.25
CA GLU A 37 17.26 -13.63 2.87
C GLU A 37 18.42 -13.86 1.89
N ILE A 38 18.34 -14.93 1.08
CA ILE A 38 19.36 -15.21 0.08
C ILE A 38 19.34 -14.16 -1.02
N ARG A 39 18.15 -13.83 -1.55
CA ARG A 39 17.96 -12.83 -2.59
C ARG A 39 18.39 -11.43 -2.15
N SER A 40 18.14 -11.05 -0.88
CA SER A 40 18.54 -9.74 -0.37
C SER A 40 20.05 -9.50 -0.31
N LYS A 41 20.85 -10.55 -0.39
CA LYS A 41 22.33 -10.47 -0.47
C LYS A 41 22.84 -10.18 -1.87
N SER A 42 21.99 -10.37 -2.89
CA SER A 42 22.36 -10.11 -4.29
C SER A 42 22.17 -8.63 -4.60
N SER A 43 23.14 -8.05 -5.27
CA SER A 43 23.06 -6.69 -5.82
C SER A 43 23.67 -6.69 -7.23
N VAL A 44 23.33 -5.71 -8.03
CA VAL A 44 23.92 -5.48 -9.35
C VAL A 44 24.59 -4.10 -9.39
N THR A 45 25.71 -4.04 -10.08
CA THR A 45 26.39 -2.77 -10.39
C THR A 45 25.91 -2.26 -11.73
N SER A 46 26.04 -0.94 -11.98
CA SER A 46 25.68 -0.35 -13.28
C SER A 46 26.40 -1.03 -14.44
N GLY A 47 27.67 -1.42 -14.26
CA GLY A 47 28.41 -2.17 -15.29
C GLY A 47 27.91 -3.59 -15.53
N GLU A 48 27.31 -4.26 -14.52
CA GLU A 48 26.65 -5.55 -14.70
C GLU A 48 25.33 -5.39 -15.45
N VAL A 49 24.56 -4.34 -15.14
CA VAL A 49 23.32 -3.98 -15.84
C VAL A 49 23.58 -3.72 -17.33
N GLU A 50 24.61 -2.91 -17.66
CA GLU A 50 24.99 -2.66 -19.05
C GLU A 50 25.40 -3.91 -19.77
N ARG A 51 26.24 -4.77 -19.16
CA ARG A 51 26.64 -6.06 -19.75
C ARG A 51 25.45 -6.97 -19.94
N PHE A 52 24.58 -7.07 -18.95
CA PHE A 52 23.34 -7.84 -19.06
C PHE A 52 22.52 -7.40 -20.26
N PHE A 53 22.27 -6.09 -20.40
CA PHE A 53 21.49 -5.54 -21.50
C PHE A 53 22.13 -5.79 -22.87
N LYS A 54 23.44 -5.60 -23.00
CA LYS A 54 24.20 -5.85 -24.24
C LYS A 54 24.17 -7.31 -24.69
N HIS A 55 23.99 -8.26 -23.76
CA HIS A 55 23.93 -9.70 -24.08
C HIS A 55 22.49 -10.21 -24.30
N LEU A 56 21.49 -9.36 -24.14
CA LEU A 56 20.12 -9.74 -24.46
C LEU A 56 19.96 -9.85 -26.00
N PRO A 57 19.34 -10.92 -26.49
CA PRO A 57 18.93 -10.98 -27.88
C PRO A 57 17.98 -9.83 -28.21
N LYS A 58 18.05 -9.26 -29.39
CA LYS A 58 17.19 -8.14 -29.81
C LYS A 58 15.69 -8.43 -29.62
N ASP A 59 15.31 -9.68 -29.91
CA ASP A 59 13.93 -10.15 -29.80
C ASP A 59 13.49 -10.41 -28.34
N SER A 60 14.42 -10.31 -27.39
CA SER A 60 14.19 -10.51 -25.94
C SER A 60 14.34 -9.22 -25.16
N LEU A 61 14.52 -8.09 -25.83
CA LEU A 61 14.55 -6.80 -25.17
C LEU A 61 13.17 -6.48 -24.59
N PRO A 62 13.09 -5.97 -23.35
CA PRO A 62 11.82 -5.61 -22.74
C PRO A 62 11.10 -4.55 -23.57
N ILE A 63 9.80 -4.74 -23.76
CA ILE A 63 8.93 -3.70 -24.31
C ILE A 63 8.35 -2.94 -23.13
N ILE A 64 8.57 -1.63 -23.10
CA ILE A 64 8.00 -0.72 -22.12
C ILE A 64 6.66 -0.24 -22.66
N PRO A 65 5.53 -0.53 -22.01
CA PRO A 65 4.23 -0.01 -22.41
C PRO A 65 4.17 1.51 -22.34
N GLU A 66 3.13 2.08 -22.92
CA GLU A 66 2.85 3.51 -22.84
C GLU A 66 2.83 4.00 -21.39
N GLN A 67 3.51 5.13 -21.13
CA GLN A 67 3.64 5.73 -19.81
C GLN A 67 3.15 7.17 -19.82
N TYR A 68 2.63 7.59 -18.66
CA TYR A 68 2.13 8.93 -18.42
C TYR A 68 3.02 9.65 -17.41
N VAL A 69 3.43 10.87 -17.73
CA VAL A 69 4.05 11.81 -16.80
C VAL A 69 3.06 12.94 -16.57
N TYR A 70 2.70 13.20 -15.33
CA TYR A 70 1.75 14.24 -14.99
C TYR A 70 2.13 15.01 -13.74
N SER A 71 1.69 16.25 -13.65
CA SER A 71 1.78 17.10 -12.47
C SER A 71 0.41 17.28 -11.83
N GLN A 72 0.37 17.51 -10.53
CA GLN A 72 -0.88 17.63 -9.77
C GLN A 72 -0.88 18.82 -8.81
N ILE A 73 -2.05 19.37 -8.57
CA ILE A 73 -2.34 20.26 -7.45
C ILE A 73 -3.42 19.60 -6.60
N VAL A 74 -3.14 19.43 -5.32
CA VAL A 74 -4.01 18.75 -4.37
C VAL A 74 -4.49 19.73 -3.33
N ARG A 75 -5.80 19.69 -3.02
CA ARG A 75 -6.42 20.44 -1.93
C ARG A 75 -7.30 19.53 -1.11
N TYR A 76 -7.12 19.54 0.19
CA TYR A 76 -8.06 18.90 1.08
C TYR A 76 -9.28 19.83 1.31
N PRO A 77 -10.50 19.28 1.47
CA PRO A 77 -11.61 20.04 1.97
C PRO A 77 -11.18 20.71 3.29
N PRO A 78 -11.48 21.99 3.50
CA PRO A 78 -11.12 22.62 4.75
C PRO A 78 -11.72 21.80 5.89
N SER A 79 -10.87 21.39 6.82
CA SER A 79 -11.32 20.71 8.05
C SER A 79 -12.02 21.74 8.91
N THR A 80 -13.29 21.98 8.61
CA THR A 80 -14.10 22.93 9.38
C THR A 80 -14.29 22.40 10.79
N GLU A 81 -14.33 23.30 11.77
CA GLU A 81 -14.67 22.92 13.14
C GLU A 81 -16.03 22.21 13.21
N ASP A 82 -16.94 22.52 12.27
CA ASP A 82 -18.23 21.84 12.13
C ASP A 82 -18.09 20.37 11.72
N ALA A 83 -17.20 20.04 10.76
CA ALA A 83 -16.94 18.66 10.36
C ALA A 83 -16.33 17.85 11.52
N LYS A 84 -15.38 18.44 12.23
CA LYS A 84 -14.78 17.86 13.44
C LYS A 84 -15.82 17.65 14.54
N PHE A 85 -16.64 18.66 14.79
CA PHE A 85 -17.70 18.62 15.79
C PHE A 85 -18.71 17.50 15.49
N ARG A 86 -19.23 17.42 14.27
CA ARG A 86 -20.13 16.33 13.84
C ARG A 86 -19.54 14.95 14.07
N THR A 87 -18.27 14.77 13.73
CA THR A 87 -17.59 13.47 13.90
C THR A 87 -17.40 13.13 15.37
N ARG A 88 -17.02 14.12 16.19
CA ARG A 88 -16.88 13.95 17.63
C ARG A 88 -18.21 13.61 18.30
N GLU A 89 -19.29 14.27 17.93
CA GLU A 89 -20.65 13.94 18.42
C GLU A 89 -21.00 12.49 18.07
N ARG A 90 -20.74 12.08 16.82
CA ARG A 90 -20.97 10.70 16.39
C ARG A 90 -20.16 9.69 17.21
N MET A 91 -18.92 10.02 17.54
CA MET A 91 -18.09 9.16 18.41
C MET A 91 -18.65 9.10 19.83
N LEU A 92 -19.17 10.20 20.38
CA LEU A 92 -19.81 10.22 21.71
C LEU A 92 -21.08 9.38 21.72
N GLU A 93 -21.90 9.42 20.68
CA GLU A 93 -23.07 8.54 20.53
C GLU A 93 -22.66 7.05 20.52
N LEU A 94 -21.61 6.69 19.78
CA LEU A 94 -21.11 5.31 19.75
C LEU A 94 -20.60 4.88 21.12
N ARG A 95 -19.88 5.77 21.81
CA ARG A 95 -19.40 5.51 23.18
C ARG A 95 -20.57 5.28 24.14
N GLU A 96 -21.61 6.10 24.09
CA GLU A 96 -22.80 5.94 24.91
C GLU A 96 -23.50 4.60 24.66
N ARG A 97 -23.64 4.21 23.40
CA ARG A 97 -24.21 2.89 23.03
C ARG A 97 -23.42 1.74 23.61
N ILE A 98 -22.08 1.84 23.64
CA ILE A 98 -21.22 0.82 24.24
C ILE A 98 -21.41 0.78 25.76
N MET A 99 -21.43 1.94 26.40
CA MET A 99 -21.68 2.04 27.84
C MET A 99 -23.07 1.51 28.24
N ASN A 100 -24.04 1.59 27.35
CA ASN A 100 -25.38 1.03 27.50
C ASN A 100 -25.48 -0.46 27.08
N GLY A 101 -24.36 -1.14 26.87
CA GLY A 101 -24.31 -2.59 26.69
C GLY A 101 -24.24 -3.08 25.24
N THR A 102 -24.16 -2.19 24.24
CA THR A 102 -23.89 -2.63 22.86
C THR A 102 -22.43 -3.10 22.74
N LYS A 103 -22.23 -4.25 22.16
CA LYS A 103 -20.87 -4.82 22.00
C LYS A 103 -20.01 -3.93 21.12
N PHE A 104 -18.78 -3.66 21.59
CA PHE A 104 -17.80 -2.83 20.88
C PHE A 104 -17.51 -3.35 19.47
N GLU A 105 -17.28 -4.67 19.33
CA GLU A 105 -16.97 -5.31 18.06
C GLU A 105 -18.08 -5.19 17.01
N VAL A 106 -19.34 -5.09 17.44
CA VAL A 106 -20.46 -4.88 16.52
C VAL A 106 -20.43 -3.47 15.95
N LEU A 107 -20.22 -2.46 16.81
CA LEU A 107 -20.14 -1.07 16.38
C LEU A 107 -18.89 -0.81 15.53
N ALA A 108 -17.77 -1.46 15.87
CA ALA A 108 -16.55 -1.36 15.08
C ALA A 108 -16.75 -1.90 13.65
N ARG A 109 -17.40 -3.06 13.51
CA ARG A 109 -17.71 -3.61 12.17
C ARG A 109 -18.68 -2.76 11.36
N MET A 110 -19.60 -2.07 12.04
CA MET A 110 -20.63 -1.28 11.36
C MET A 110 -20.15 0.13 10.99
N TYR A 111 -19.29 0.72 11.80
CA TYR A 111 -18.98 2.15 11.70
C TYR A 111 -17.50 2.49 11.58
N SER A 112 -16.58 1.59 11.96
CA SER A 112 -15.15 1.93 11.90
C SER A 112 -14.68 2.08 10.46
N GLU A 113 -14.01 3.18 10.19
CA GLU A 113 -13.38 3.51 8.91
C GLU A 113 -11.90 3.06 8.86
N ASP A 114 -11.47 2.23 9.83
CA ASP A 114 -10.16 1.56 9.75
C ASP A 114 -10.25 0.25 8.98
N PRO A 115 -9.74 0.17 7.73
CA PRO A 115 -9.84 -1.04 6.92
C PRO A 115 -9.05 -2.23 7.51
N GLY A 116 -8.04 -1.95 8.34
CA GLY A 116 -7.17 -2.97 8.92
C GLY A 116 -7.82 -3.76 10.06
N SER A 117 -8.72 -3.15 10.82
CA SER A 117 -9.31 -3.76 12.02
C SER A 117 -10.84 -3.85 12.01
N ALA A 118 -11.54 -3.03 11.23
CA ALA A 118 -13.01 -2.96 11.24
C ALA A 118 -13.67 -4.34 11.06
N ILE A 119 -13.22 -5.13 10.08
CA ILE A 119 -13.75 -6.46 9.80
C ILE A 119 -13.55 -7.44 10.96
N ARG A 120 -12.49 -7.23 11.78
CA ARG A 120 -12.20 -7.99 12.99
C ARG A 120 -12.87 -7.42 14.25
N GLY A 121 -13.83 -6.48 14.07
CA GLY A 121 -14.50 -5.81 15.18
C GLY A 121 -13.58 -4.81 15.90
N GLY A 122 -12.71 -4.16 15.16
CA GLY A 122 -11.76 -3.17 15.64
C GLY A 122 -10.51 -3.75 16.32
N GLU A 123 -10.33 -5.08 16.31
CA GLU A 123 -9.23 -5.75 17.02
C GLU A 123 -7.89 -5.56 16.32
N MET A 124 -6.93 -5.11 17.10
CA MET A 124 -5.53 -4.94 16.72
C MET A 124 -4.68 -6.01 17.40
N ASP A 125 -3.68 -6.53 16.68
CA ASP A 125 -2.75 -7.47 17.28
C ASP A 125 -1.96 -6.80 18.42
N PRO A 126 -1.53 -7.56 19.44
CA PRO A 126 -0.74 -6.99 20.54
C PRO A 126 0.53 -6.30 20.04
N MET A 127 0.68 -5.02 20.32
CA MET A 127 1.80 -4.20 19.87
C MET A 127 2.40 -3.37 21.02
N PRO A 128 3.71 -3.02 20.94
CA PRO A 128 4.33 -2.09 21.87
C PRO A 128 3.69 -0.70 21.80
N LYS A 129 3.71 0.03 22.92
CA LYS A 129 3.16 1.40 23.03
C LYS A 129 3.71 2.32 21.92
N GLU A 130 4.98 2.18 21.59
CA GLU A 130 5.70 3.01 20.62
C GLU A 130 5.25 2.80 19.17
N SER A 131 4.48 1.74 18.91
CA SER A 131 3.90 1.46 17.59
C SER A 131 2.64 2.29 17.30
N PHE A 132 2.07 2.93 18.33
CA PHE A 132 0.89 3.78 18.18
C PHE A 132 1.29 5.25 18.07
N VAL A 133 0.48 6.04 17.37
CA VAL A 133 0.63 7.50 17.37
C VAL A 133 0.42 8.07 18.77
N GLN A 134 1.14 9.15 19.10
CA GLN A 134 1.26 9.63 20.47
C GLN A 134 -0.07 9.85 21.21
N PRO A 135 -1.11 10.53 20.66
CA PRO A 135 -2.37 10.71 21.36
C PRO A 135 -3.10 9.40 21.66
N PHE A 136 -3.02 8.43 20.75
CA PHE A 136 -3.59 7.09 20.94
C PHE A 136 -2.85 6.33 22.03
N ALA A 137 -1.52 6.33 22.00
CA ALA A 137 -0.65 5.71 22.99
C ALA A 137 -0.88 6.28 24.40
N ASP A 138 -1.05 7.60 24.51
CA ASP A 138 -1.29 8.28 25.79
C ASP A 138 -2.68 7.97 26.37
N ALA A 139 -3.68 7.83 25.52
CA ALA A 139 -5.00 7.40 25.93
C ALA A 139 -4.98 5.93 26.37
N LEU A 140 -4.37 5.06 25.58
CA LEU A 140 -4.26 3.62 25.85
C LEU A 140 -3.56 3.35 27.18
N ALA A 141 -2.49 4.07 27.50
CA ALA A 141 -1.72 3.91 28.74
C ALA A 141 -2.51 4.29 30.03
N LYS A 142 -3.61 5.01 29.90
CA LYS A 142 -4.48 5.40 31.03
C LYS A 142 -5.59 4.38 31.29
N LEU A 143 -5.79 3.44 30.37
CA LEU A 143 -6.88 2.45 30.46
C LEU A 143 -6.46 1.23 31.27
N LYS A 144 -7.43 0.62 31.92
CA LYS A 144 -7.33 -0.72 32.48
C LYS A 144 -8.03 -1.72 31.54
N PRO A 145 -7.65 -3.02 31.57
CA PRO A 145 -8.36 -4.03 30.81
C PRO A 145 -9.88 -3.95 31.00
N GLY A 146 -10.62 -3.96 29.90
CA GLY A 146 -12.07 -3.78 29.84
C GLY A 146 -12.55 -2.33 29.83
N GLN A 147 -11.68 -1.33 29.96
CA GLN A 147 -12.07 0.08 29.91
C GLN A 147 -12.02 0.66 28.49
N ILE A 148 -12.93 1.62 28.27
CA ILE A 148 -13.04 2.37 27.01
C ILE A 148 -12.53 3.80 27.25
N SER A 149 -11.79 4.33 26.28
CA SER A 149 -11.27 5.69 26.29
C SER A 149 -12.40 6.74 26.17
N GLU A 150 -12.08 7.98 26.49
CA GLU A 150 -12.75 9.13 25.90
C GLU A 150 -12.47 9.17 24.38
N VAL A 151 -13.13 10.09 23.65
CA VAL A 151 -12.84 10.31 22.23
C VAL A 151 -11.45 10.90 22.08
N VAL A 152 -10.59 10.21 21.34
CA VAL A 152 -9.18 10.56 21.12
C VAL A 152 -9.02 11.08 19.69
N GLU A 153 -8.53 12.31 19.54
CA GLU A 153 -8.20 12.89 18.24
C GLU A 153 -6.74 12.57 17.89
N THR A 154 -6.53 12.10 16.65
CA THR A 154 -5.20 11.85 16.07
C THR A 154 -5.15 12.41 14.64
N GLU A 155 -4.00 12.32 13.98
CA GLU A 155 -3.86 12.65 12.55
C GLU A 155 -4.71 11.76 11.62
N PHE A 156 -5.19 10.60 12.09
CA PHE A 156 -6.04 9.68 11.33
C PHE A 156 -7.54 9.96 11.50
N GLY A 157 -7.93 10.75 12.48
CA GLY A 157 -9.31 11.03 12.83
C GLY A 157 -9.59 10.87 14.34
N TYR A 158 -10.81 10.49 14.66
CA TYR A 158 -11.30 10.32 16.02
C TYR A 158 -11.40 8.84 16.37
N HIS A 159 -10.92 8.48 17.56
CA HIS A 159 -10.86 7.09 18.01
C HIS A 159 -11.64 6.88 19.30
N LEU A 160 -12.28 5.71 19.43
CA LEU A 160 -12.62 5.08 20.70
C LEU A 160 -11.76 3.85 20.85
N ILE A 161 -11.17 3.65 22.03
CA ILE A 161 -10.20 2.59 22.29
C ILE A 161 -10.73 1.75 23.46
N LEU A 162 -10.79 0.43 23.27
CA LEU A 162 -11.09 -0.54 24.32
C LEU A 162 -9.83 -1.36 24.59
N LEU A 163 -9.23 -1.23 25.76
CA LEU A 163 -8.13 -2.09 26.16
C LEU A 163 -8.65 -3.48 26.51
N LEU A 164 -8.20 -4.50 25.84
CA LEU A 164 -8.55 -5.90 26.09
C LEU A 164 -7.62 -6.50 27.15
N ASP A 165 -6.32 -6.38 26.93
CA ASP A 165 -5.28 -6.90 27.82
C ASP A 165 -3.96 -6.15 27.65
N GLN A 166 -3.08 -6.26 28.65
CA GLN A 166 -1.72 -5.73 28.64
C GLN A 166 -0.76 -6.73 29.24
N VAL A 167 0.26 -7.12 28.49
CA VAL A 167 1.33 -8.00 28.94
C VAL A 167 2.67 -7.29 28.75
N GLY A 168 3.25 -6.82 29.85
CA GLY A 168 4.47 -6.01 29.82
C GLY A 168 4.25 -4.71 29.03
N ASN A 169 5.01 -4.52 27.96
CA ASN A 169 4.89 -3.36 27.06
C ASN A 169 3.95 -3.62 25.86
N LEU A 170 3.35 -4.79 25.77
CA LEU A 170 2.42 -5.14 24.68
C LEU A 170 0.98 -4.83 25.10
N TYR A 171 0.31 -4.04 24.28
CA TYR A 171 -1.09 -3.65 24.45
C TYR A 171 -1.94 -4.37 23.40
N HIS A 172 -2.96 -5.09 23.87
CA HIS A 172 -3.98 -5.72 23.03
C HIS A 172 -5.27 -4.91 23.18
N CYS A 173 -5.76 -4.32 22.10
CA CYS A 173 -6.88 -3.40 22.12
C CYS A 173 -7.81 -3.56 20.92
N ARG A 174 -8.98 -2.96 21.05
CA ARG A 174 -9.90 -2.68 19.94
C ARG A 174 -10.02 -1.19 19.76
N HIS A 175 -10.23 -0.74 18.52
CA HIS A 175 -10.57 0.65 18.27
C HIS A 175 -11.69 0.81 17.23
N ILE A 176 -12.36 1.95 17.30
CA ILE A 176 -13.24 2.47 16.26
C ILE A 176 -12.62 3.76 15.79
N LEU A 177 -12.42 3.89 14.50
CA LEU A 177 -11.95 5.11 13.85
C LEU A 177 -13.08 5.73 13.06
N LEU A 178 -13.33 7.03 13.24
CA LEU A 178 -14.13 7.84 12.31
C LEU A 178 -13.30 9.03 11.84
N LYS A 179 -13.39 9.34 10.56
CA LYS A 179 -12.78 10.52 9.95
C LYS A 179 -13.78 11.67 9.89
N PRO A 180 -13.33 12.95 9.89
CA PRO A 180 -14.21 14.06 9.64
C PRO A 180 -15.01 13.89 8.36
N GLN A 181 -16.33 13.90 8.47
CA GLN A 181 -17.23 13.79 7.32
C GLN A 181 -17.49 15.19 6.77
N PHE A 182 -17.20 15.36 5.50
CA PHE A 182 -17.41 16.61 4.78
C PHE A 182 -18.76 16.62 4.10
N THR A 183 -19.45 17.76 4.14
CA THR A 183 -20.65 18.00 3.34
C THR A 183 -20.28 18.23 1.87
N ASP A 184 -21.22 18.03 0.97
CA ASP A 184 -21.02 18.32 -0.46
C ASP A 184 -20.58 19.77 -0.71
N SER A 185 -21.04 20.72 0.12
CA SER A 185 -20.65 22.13 0.03
C SER A 185 -19.19 22.36 0.44
N GLU A 186 -18.69 21.66 1.45
CA GLU A 186 -17.28 21.72 1.89
C GLU A 186 -16.35 21.12 0.84
N ILE A 187 -16.73 19.97 0.26
CA ILE A 187 -16.01 19.36 -0.87
C ILE A 187 -16.01 20.29 -2.07
N LYS A 188 -17.17 20.86 -2.41
CA LYS A 188 -17.31 21.80 -3.53
C LYS A 188 -16.48 23.07 -3.35
N ALA A 189 -16.29 23.55 -2.12
CA ALA A 189 -15.43 24.71 -1.85
C ALA A 189 -13.96 24.44 -2.22
N ALA A 190 -13.43 23.23 -1.93
CA ALA A 190 -12.10 22.83 -2.36
C ALA A 190 -11.99 22.80 -3.89
N PHE A 191 -13.00 22.28 -4.59
CA PHE A 191 -13.04 22.22 -6.06
C PHE A 191 -13.13 23.61 -6.69
N THR A 192 -13.94 24.51 -6.13
CA THR A 192 -14.03 25.90 -6.61
C THR A 192 -12.67 26.61 -6.57
N THR A 193 -11.86 26.33 -5.53
CA THR A 193 -10.50 26.85 -5.45
C THR A 193 -9.61 26.30 -6.56
N LEU A 194 -9.68 25.00 -6.82
CA LEU A 194 -8.90 24.34 -7.89
C LEU A 194 -9.32 24.82 -9.28
N ASP A 195 -10.63 24.99 -9.53
CA ASP A 195 -11.16 25.51 -10.80
C ASP A 195 -10.70 26.96 -11.02
N SER A 196 -10.68 27.78 -9.96
CA SER A 196 -10.16 29.14 -10.03
C SER A 196 -8.68 29.17 -10.38
N LEU A 197 -7.87 28.30 -9.76
CA LEU A 197 -6.46 28.15 -10.06
C LEU A 197 -6.23 27.72 -11.52
N LYS A 198 -7.02 26.74 -12.01
CA LYS A 198 -6.98 26.34 -13.41
C LYS A 198 -7.21 27.52 -14.34
N GLN A 199 -8.22 28.36 -14.06
CA GLN A 199 -8.52 29.53 -14.90
C GLN A 199 -7.38 30.55 -14.85
N GLU A 200 -6.74 30.79 -13.69
CA GLU A 200 -5.60 31.70 -13.59
C GLU A 200 -4.37 31.18 -14.36
N ILE A 201 -4.14 29.86 -14.33
CA ILE A 201 -3.05 29.23 -15.08
C ILE A 201 -3.31 29.33 -16.58
N LEU A 202 -4.53 28.98 -17.04
CA LEU A 202 -4.90 29.08 -18.45
C LEU A 202 -4.86 30.56 -19.00
N ALA A 203 -5.14 31.53 -18.13
CA ALA A 203 -5.00 32.93 -18.44
C ALA A 203 -3.57 33.47 -18.44
N GLY A 204 -2.57 32.62 -18.12
CA GLY A 204 -1.15 32.99 -18.04
C GLY A 204 -0.79 33.89 -16.85
N LYS A 205 -1.69 34.04 -15.86
CA LYS A 205 -1.46 34.88 -14.67
C LYS A 205 -0.57 34.19 -13.64
N LEU A 206 -0.54 32.86 -13.67
CA LEU A 206 0.19 32.01 -12.76
C LEU A 206 0.74 30.81 -13.52
N THR A 207 1.96 30.39 -13.26
CA THR A 207 2.45 29.12 -13.80
C THR A 207 1.90 27.94 -12.98
N PHE A 208 1.82 26.76 -13.57
CA PHE A 208 1.39 25.56 -12.84
C PHE A 208 2.31 25.28 -11.62
N ALA A 209 3.62 25.44 -11.80
CA ALA A 209 4.59 25.24 -10.74
C ALA A 209 4.45 26.24 -9.57
N ASP A 210 4.18 27.53 -9.88
CA ASP A 210 3.91 28.53 -8.85
C ASP A 210 2.62 28.24 -8.10
N ALA A 211 1.57 27.77 -8.83
CA ALA A 211 0.32 27.34 -8.22
C ALA A 211 0.54 26.16 -7.27
N VAL A 212 1.33 25.18 -7.68
CA VAL A 212 1.74 24.05 -6.83
C VAL A 212 2.43 24.54 -5.57
N ALA A 213 3.47 25.33 -5.71
CA ALA A 213 4.27 25.82 -4.57
C ALA A 213 3.44 26.61 -3.55
N LYS A 214 2.42 27.34 -4.02
CA LYS A 214 1.61 28.24 -3.19
C LYS A 214 0.37 27.57 -2.60
N TYR A 215 -0.24 26.63 -3.34
CA TYR A 215 -1.57 26.13 -3.01
C TYR A 215 -1.67 24.62 -2.84
N SER A 216 -0.71 23.82 -3.38
CA SER A 216 -0.77 22.37 -3.25
C SER A 216 -0.44 21.91 -1.84
N GLU A 217 -1.30 21.05 -1.30
CA GLU A 217 -1.15 20.42 0.01
C GLU A 217 -0.53 19.03 -0.08
N ASP A 218 -0.14 18.59 -1.29
CA ASP A 218 0.58 17.33 -1.48
C ASP A 218 2.05 17.46 -1.08
N LYS A 219 2.42 16.82 0.02
CA LYS A 219 3.79 16.84 0.57
C LYS A 219 4.84 16.20 -0.35
N TYR A 220 4.43 15.31 -1.26
CA TYR A 220 5.35 14.57 -2.13
C TYR A 220 5.68 15.30 -3.42
N SER A 221 4.77 16.13 -3.92
CA SER A 221 4.95 16.84 -5.20
C SER A 221 5.04 18.37 -5.09
N ASN A 222 4.73 18.96 -3.92
CA ASN A 222 4.71 20.43 -3.77
C ASN A 222 6.08 21.12 -3.96
N ARG A 223 7.18 20.38 -3.84
CA ARG A 223 8.56 20.91 -3.98
C ARG A 223 9.21 20.62 -5.33
N ASN A 224 8.58 19.83 -6.18
CA ASN A 224 9.09 19.44 -7.50
C ASN A 224 8.22 19.94 -8.65
N GLY A 225 7.48 21.04 -8.45
CA GLY A 225 6.59 21.61 -9.44
C GLY A 225 5.29 20.84 -9.67
N GLY A 226 4.93 19.96 -8.76
CA GLY A 226 3.72 19.17 -8.80
C GLY A 226 3.87 17.80 -9.47
N VAL A 227 5.06 17.46 -9.99
CA VAL A 227 5.28 16.19 -10.69
C VAL A 227 4.93 15.02 -9.76
N ALA A 228 3.96 14.23 -10.20
CA ALA A 228 3.49 13.08 -9.43
C ALA A 228 4.58 11.99 -9.34
N THR A 229 4.63 11.31 -8.20
CA THR A 229 5.54 10.20 -7.96
C THR A 229 4.79 9.08 -7.23
N ASN A 230 5.32 7.87 -7.31
CA ASN A 230 4.80 6.71 -6.57
C ASN A 230 5.42 6.57 -5.15
N ILE A 231 6.10 7.61 -4.63
CA ILE A 231 6.77 7.56 -3.31
C ILE A 231 5.79 7.21 -2.20
N GLU A 232 4.60 7.81 -2.19
CA GLU A 232 3.57 7.53 -1.18
C GLU A 232 3.18 6.05 -1.15
N LEU A 233 3.02 5.43 -2.32
CA LEU A 233 2.74 4.00 -2.44
C LEU A 233 3.91 3.15 -1.92
N LEU A 234 5.15 3.52 -2.25
CA LEU A 234 6.34 2.81 -1.78
C LEU A 234 6.50 2.89 -0.27
N GLU A 235 6.22 4.05 0.34
CA GLU A 235 6.23 4.22 1.79
C GLU A 235 5.15 3.34 2.45
N ALA A 236 3.92 3.33 1.91
CA ALA A 236 2.81 2.53 2.43
C ALA A 236 3.09 1.02 2.36
N MET A 237 3.84 0.57 1.36
CA MET A 237 4.23 -0.84 1.19
C MET A 237 5.48 -1.23 2.00
N ASN A 238 6.05 -0.35 2.82
CA ASN A 238 7.35 -0.53 3.49
C ASN A 238 8.50 -0.88 2.52
N GLN A 239 8.35 -0.52 1.27
CA GLN A 239 9.35 -0.72 0.21
C GLN A 239 10.18 0.55 0.00
N GLY A 240 10.53 1.24 1.07
CA GLY A 240 11.12 2.58 1.11
C GLY A 240 12.49 2.75 0.44
N ASP A 241 12.79 2.05 -0.65
CA ASP A 241 13.90 2.42 -1.50
C ASP A 241 13.47 3.57 -2.41
N ALA A 242 13.85 4.80 -2.02
CA ALA A 242 13.57 6.01 -2.80
C ALA A 242 14.12 5.93 -4.25
N ARG A 243 15.05 4.98 -4.53
CA ARG A 243 15.56 4.72 -5.89
C ARG A 243 14.52 4.05 -6.78
N ALA A 244 13.53 3.37 -6.20
CA ALA A 244 12.40 2.81 -6.94
C ALA A 244 11.31 3.83 -7.26
N ALA A 245 11.43 5.07 -6.77
CA ALA A 245 10.47 6.12 -7.07
C ALA A 245 10.53 6.50 -8.56
N THR A 246 9.37 6.51 -9.18
CA THR A 246 9.21 6.91 -10.58
C THR A 246 8.22 8.04 -10.72
N THR A 247 8.43 8.84 -11.77
CA THR A 247 7.46 9.84 -12.25
C THR A 247 6.73 9.37 -13.51
N LYS A 248 7.08 8.18 -14.02
CA LYS A 248 6.53 7.57 -15.23
C LYS A 248 5.56 6.48 -14.80
N PHE A 249 4.28 6.66 -15.04
CA PHE A 249 3.23 5.74 -14.63
C PHE A 249 2.73 4.91 -15.78
N LEU A 250 2.66 3.60 -15.60
CA LEU A 250 1.99 2.70 -16.52
C LEU A 250 0.46 2.83 -16.36
N LYS A 251 -0.28 2.51 -17.41
CA LYS A 251 -1.75 2.47 -17.39
C LYS A 251 -2.27 1.55 -16.28
N GLU A 252 -1.64 0.40 -16.09
CA GLU A 252 -1.99 -0.57 -15.05
C GLU A 252 -1.79 -0.02 -13.63
N GLU A 253 -0.75 0.80 -13.44
CA GLU A 253 -0.50 1.48 -12.15
C GLU A 253 -1.56 2.55 -11.90
N LEU A 254 -1.92 3.34 -12.90
CA LEU A 254 -2.99 4.34 -12.83
C LEU A 254 -4.38 3.71 -12.64
N SER A 255 -4.55 2.41 -12.95
CA SER A 255 -5.81 1.71 -12.68
C SER A 255 -6.14 1.58 -11.19
N GLN A 256 -5.14 1.73 -10.32
CA GLN A 256 -5.34 1.78 -8.87
C GLN A 256 -5.91 3.12 -8.39
N THR A 257 -5.78 4.16 -9.21
CA THR A 257 -6.39 5.49 -9.04
C THR A 257 -7.21 5.85 -10.27
N PRO A 258 -8.36 5.18 -10.46
CA PRO A 258 -9.13 5.25 -11.71
C PRO A 258 -9.61 6.66 -12.05
N GLU A 259 -9.82 7.51 -11.06
CA GLU A 259 -10.18 8.92 -11.24
C GLU A 259 -9.04 9.72 -11.91
N VAL A 260 -7.78 9.44 -11.56
CA VAL A 260 -6.62 10.07 -12.20
C VAL A 260 -6.49 9.60 -13.64
N TYR A 261 -6.58 8.28 -13.87
CA TYR A 261 -6.54 7.75 -15.23
C TYR A 261 -7.66 8.29 -16.10
N ASN A 262 -8.89 8.37 -15.59
CA ASN A 262 -10.03 8.93 -16.30
C ASN A 262 -9.84 10.41 -16.66
N ALA A 263 -9.16 11.17 -15.81
CA ALA A 263 -8.81 12.55 -16.12
C ALA A 263 -7.75 12.64 -17.24
N LEU A 264 -6.74 11.77 -17.22
CA LEU A 264 -5.57 11.84 -18.13
C LEU A 264 -5.82 11.24 -19.52
N LYS A 265 -6.64 10.18 -19.65
CA LYS A 265 -6.72 9.33 -20.85
C LYS A 265 -7.06 10.05 -22.16
N ASP A 266 -7.82 11.16 -22.09
CA ASP A 266 -8.29 11.92 -23.25
C ASP A 266 -7.55 13.27 -23.39
N MET A 267 -6.56 13.55 -22.52
CA MET A 267 -5.79 14.79 -22.51
C MET A 267 -4.61 14.74 -23.49
N LYS A 268 -4.18 15.91 -23.91
CA LYS A 268 -2.90 16.10 -24.64
C LYS A 268 -1.86 16.69 -23.69
N PRO A 269 -0.56 16.47 -23.95
CA PRO A 269 0.50 17.14 -23.20
C PRO A 269 0.27 18.66 -23.13
N GLY A 270 0.28 19.20 -21.92
CA GLY A 270 -0.03 20.59 -21.60
C GLY A 270 -1.47 20.85 -21.13
N ASP A 271 -2.42 19.95 -21.38
CA ASP A 271 -3.80 20.11 -20.90
C ASP A 271 -3.89 19.99 -19.39
N ILE A 272 -4.87 20.69 -18.81
CA ILE A 272 -5.18 20.67 -17.37
C ILE A 272 -6.61 20.17 -17.19
N SER A 273 -6.82 19.17 -16.34
CA SER A 273 -8.12 18.59 -16.04
C SER A 273 -9.05 19.59 -15.33
N ASP A 274 -10.35 19.32 -15.33
CA ASP A 274 -11.26 19.87 -14.34
C ASP A 274 -10.94 19.33 -12.96
N ALA A 275 -11.42 20.00 -11.90
CA ALA A 275 -11.25 19.50 -10.54
C ALA A 275 -12.09 18.24 -10.33
N PHE A 276 -11.50 17.22 -9.72
CA PHE A 276 -12.17 15.95 -9.40
C PHE A 276 -11.83 15.49 -7.99
N ALA A 277 -12.71 14.66 -7.43
CA ALA A 277 -12.48 14.01 -6.14
C ALA A 277 -11.52 12.85 -6.29
N SER A 278 -10.61 12.71 -5.33
CA SER A 278 -9.69 11.57 -5.17
C SER A 278 -9.52 11.26 -3.69
N GLN A 279 -8.70 10.27 -3.38
CA GLN A 279 -8.33 9.94 -2.01
C GLN A 279 -6.81 9.79 -1.92
N ASP A 280 -6.25 10.15 -0.74
CA ASP A 280 -4.88 9.79 -0.41
C ASP A 280 -4.79 8.32 0.04
N MET A 281 -3.57 7.82 0.27
CA MET A 281 -3.32 6.44 0.73
C MET A 281 -3.93 6.15 2.10
N ARG A 282 -4.32 7.18 2.86
CA ARG A 282 -5.03 7.06 4.14
C ARG A 282 -6.54 7.08 3.98
N GLY A 283 -7.04 7.21 2.72
CA GLY A 283 -8.47 7.30 2.39
C GLY A 283 -9.11 8.63 2.78
N ASN A 284 -8.32 9.70 2.94
CA ASN A 284 -8.89 11.04 3.13
C ASN A 284 -9.33 11.61 1.78
N ILE A 285 -10.53 12.18 1.74
CA ILE A 285 -11.06 12.84 0.54
C ILE A 285 -10.24 14.10 0.26
N LEU A 286 -9.89 14.30 -1.00
CA LEU A 286 -9.21 15.48 -1.51
C LEU A 286 -9.74 15.88 -2.89
N GLY A 287 -9.61 17.16 -3.24
CA GLY A 287 -9.76 17.66 -4.60
C GLY A 287 -8.42 17.65 -5.32
N LYS A 288 -8.45 17.34 -6.61
CA LYS A 288 -7.27 17.27 -7.46
C LYS A 288 -7.53 17.89 -8.81
N ILE A 289 -6.56 18.63 -9.36
CA ILE A 289 -6.41 18.89 -10.79
C ILE A 289 -5.08 18.31 -11.24
N VAL A 290 -5.04 17.78 -12.44
CA VAL A 290 -3.82 17.22 -13.03
C VAL A 290 -3.51 17.93 -14.35
N ARG A 291 -2.22 18.10 -14.63
CA ARG A 291 -1.73 18.52 -15.94
C ARG A 291 -0.97 17.35 -16.53
N LEU A 292 -1.35 16.94 -17.74
CA LEU A 292 -0.58 15.94 -18.47
C LEU A 292 0.70 16.60 -19.01
N ASP A 293 1.86 16.13 -18.55
CA ASP A 293 3.14 16.69 -18.95
C ASP A 293 3.69 15.98 -20.20
N GLU A 294 3.61 14.66 -20.24
CA GLU A 294 4.14 13.85 -21.34
C GLU A 294 3.40 12.51 -21.46
N ILE A 295 3.27 12.01 -22.68
CA ILE A 295 2.92 10.62 -22.97
C ILE A 295 4.13 10.00 -23.66
N ILE A 296 4.74 9.02 -23.02
CA ILE A 296 5.84 8.26 -23.56
C ILE A 296 5.24 7.02 -24.29
N PRO A 297 5.34 6.92 -25.62
CA PRO A 297 4.71 5.82 -26.34
C PRO A 297 5.40 4.47 -26.01
N THR A 298 4.70 3.39 -26.28
CA THR A 298 5.28 2.04 -26.19
C THR A 298 6.59 1.96 -26.99
N HIS A 299 7.66 1.52 -26.36
CA HIS A 299 8.98 1.44 -26.96
C HIS A 299 9.77 0.24 -26.46
N THR A 300 10.84 -0.12 -27.19
CA THR A 300 11.80 -1.09 -26.72
C THR A 300 12.73 -0.44 -25.70
N ALA A 301 12.95 -1.08 -24.55
CA ALA A 301 13.76 -0.55 -23.48
C ALA A 301 15.16 -0.12 -23.93
N SER A 302 15.62 1.01 -23.42
CA SER A 302 16.95 1.57 -23.64
C SER A 302 17.67 1.84 -22.31
N LEU A 303 19.01 1.76 -22.30
CA LEU A 303 19.79 2.06 -21.10
C LEU A 303 19.70 3.53 -20.69
N SER A 304 19.42 4.44 -21.63
CA SER A 304 19.33 5.87 -21.36
C SER A 304 18.04 6.27 -20.65
N GLU A 305 16.94 5.59 -20.95
CA GLU A 305 15.60 5.99 -20.50
C GLU A 305 15.01 5.02 -19.47
N ASP A 306 15.41 3.73 -19.52
CA ASP A 306 14.78 2.67 -18.74
C ASP A 306 15.76 1.92 -17.84
N PHE A 307 16.86 2.59 -17.45
CA PHE A 307 17.93 1.96 -16.68
C PHE A 307 17.42 1.24 -15.43
N LEU A 308 16.54 1.87 -14.65
CA LEU A 308 15.98 1.28 -13.42
C LEU A 308 15.18 0.01 -13.72
N LYS A 309 14.43 -0.02 -14.82
CA LYS A 309 13.66 -1.21 -15.20
C LYS A 309 14.56 -2.35 -15.65
N ILE A 310 15.61 -2.01 -16.38
CA ILE A 310 16.64 -2.99 -16.81
C ILE A 310 17.42 -3.49 -15.58
N GLU A 311 17.74 -2.63 -14.64
CA GLU A 311 18.38 -2.99 -13.37
C GLU A 311 17.53 -3.95 -12.56
N GLU A 312 16.21 -3.69 -12.43
CA GLU A 312 15.26 -4.60 -11.77
C GLU A 312 15.29 -6.00 -12.39
N ILE A 313 15.25 -6.08 -13.73
CA ILE A 313 15.26 -7.35 -14.47
C ILE A 313 16.62 -8.07 -14.28
N ALA A 314 17.72 -7.33 -14.38
CA ALA A 314 19.06 -7.88 -14.17
C ALA A 314 19.25 -8.39 -12.74
N LEU A 315 18.80 -7.63 -11.75
CA LEU A 315 18.84 -8.00 -10.34
C LEU A 315 18.00 -9.26 -10.07
N LYS A 316 16.78 -9.32 -10.57
CA LYS A 316 15.92 -10.50 -10.43
C LYS A 316 16.56 -11.74 -11.02
N LYS A 317 17.15 -11.63 -12.21
CA LYS A 317 17.85 -12.75 -12.86
C LYS A 317 19.07 -13.20 -12.05
N LYS A 318 19.85 -12.25 -11.50
CA LYS A 318 20.98 -12.57 -10.62
C LYS A 318 20.52 -13.22 -9.32
N GLN A 319 19.49 -12.72 -8.69
CA GLN A 319 18.88 -13.29 -7.48
C GLN A 319 18.41 -14.72 -7.69
N ASP A 320 17.80 -15.01 -8.85
CA ASP A 320 17.37 -16.37 -9.19
C ASP A 320 18.58 -17.30 -9.39
N ALA A 321 19.62 -16.84 -10.07
CA ALA A 321 20.85 -17.61 -10.28
C ALA A 321 21.60 -17.87 -8.96
N ASP A 322 21.72 -16.86 -8.10
CA ASP A 322 22.35 -16.96 -6.79
C ASP A 322 21.57 -17.95 -5.89
N PHE A 323 20.25 -17.87 -5.91
CA PHE A 323 19.39 -18.79 -5.17
C PHE A 323 19.54 -20.22 -5.66
N GLU A 324 19.53 -20.47 -6.98
CA GLU A 324 19.76 -21.83 -7.53
C GLU A 324 21.16 -22.35 -7.20
N THR A 325 22.18 -21.49 -7.22
CA THR A 325 23.55 -21.85 -6.83
C THR A 325 23.60 -22.24 -5.33
N TRP A 326 22.99 -21.43 -4.48
CA TRP A 326 22.89 -21.72 -3.06
C TRP A 326 22.15 -23.04 -2.79
N LEU A 327 21.01 -23.25 -3.45
CA LEU A 327 20.21 -24.45 -3.31
C LEU A 327 21.00 -25.70 -3.72
N LYS A 328 21.67 -25.63 -4.87
CA LYS A 328 22.54 -26.71 -5.38
C LYS A 328 23.65 -27.06 -4.36
N ASN A 329 24.31 -26.06 -3.80
CA ASN A 329 25.36 -26.25 -2.80
C ASN A 329 24.82 -26.85 -1.50
N LYS A 330 23.62 -26.44 -1.05
CA LYS A 330 22.98 -27.00 0.14
C LYS A 330 22.58 -28.46 -0.08
N VAL A 331 21.94 -28.76 -1.20
CA VAL A 331 21.50 -30.12 -1.54
C VAL A 331 22.67 -31.08 -1.71
N ALA A 332 23.83 -30.59 -2.18
CA ALA A 332 25.02 -31.42 -2.32
C ALA A 332 25.51 -32.04 -1.01
N GLY A 333 25.22 -31.37 0.13
CA GLY A 333 25.53 -31.86 1.48
C GLY A 333 24.39 -32.64 2.17
N MET A 334 23.25 -32.83 1.52
CA MET A 334 22.08 -33.50 2.10
C MET A 334 21.94 -34.92 1.57
N PHE A 335 21.43 -35.83 2.42
CA PHE A 335 20.96 -37.12 1.96
C PHE A 335 19.52 -36.97 1.46
N ILE A 336 19.32 -37.21 0.17
CA ILE A 336 17.98 -37.14 -0.45
C ILE A 336 17.61 -38.53 -0.90
N ARG A 337 16.47 -39.04 -0.41
CA ARG A 337 15.87 -40.29 -0.84
C ARG A 337 14.61 -39.98 -1.65
N VAL A 338 14.57 -40.42 -2.89
CA VAL A 338 13.37 -40.39 -3.72
C VAL A 338 12.76 -41.77 -3.75
N ASP A 339 11.50 -41.88 -3.39
CA ASP A 339 10.79 -43.17 -3.41
C ASP A 339 10.70 -43.71 -4.84
N SER A 340 10.67 -45.07 -4.93
CA SER A 340 10.73 -45.80 -6.20
C SER A 340 9.65 -45.37 -7.20
N GLU A 341 8.50 -44.96 -6.72
CA GLU A 341 7.35 -44.46 -7.51
C GLU A 341 7.68 -43.20 -8.31
N PHE A 342 8.56 -42.33 -7.79
CA PHE A 342 8.89 -41.05 -8.40
C PHE A 342 10.22 -41.05 -9.19
N ARG A 343 10.95 -42.19 -9.21
CA ARG A 343 12.25 -42.26 -9.90
C ARG A 343 12.17 -42.05 -11.40
N GLY A 344 11.00 -42.31 -12.00
CA GLY A 344 10.75 -42.07 -13.43
C GLY A 344 10.24 -40.67 -13.75
N CYS A 345 10.00 -39.81 -12.78
CA CYS A 345 9.51 -38.44 -12.99
C CYS A 345 10.63 -37.54 -13.54
N GLN A 346 10.26 -36.62 -14.42
CA GLN A 346 11.16 -35.54 -14.81
C GLN A 346 11.08 -34.43 -13.76
N PHE A 347 12.17 -34.24 -13.02
CA PHE A 347 12.27 -33.17 -12.04
C PHE A 347 12.81 -31.91 -12.69
N GLU A 348 12.22 -30.77 -12.38
CA GLU A 348 12.73 -29.46 -12.82
C GLU A 348 14.18 -29.20 -12.36
N ARG A 349 14.58 -29.84 -11.25
CA ARG A 349 15.94 -29.78 -10.67
C ARG A 349 16.58 -31.14 -10.62
N PRO A 350 17.24 -31.58 -11.72
CA PRO A 350 17.83 -32.91 -11.81
C PRO A 350 18.88 -33.22 -10.73
N TYR A 351 19.51 -32.20 -10.15
CA TYR A 351 20.48 -32.36 -9.08
C TYR A 351 19.87 -32.81 -7.72
N LEU A 352 18.54 -32.88 -7.62
CA LEU A 352 17.84 -33.48 -6.49
C LEU A 352 17.83 -35.02 -6.57
N LEU A 353 18.26 -35.61 -7.68
CA LEU A 353 18.24 -37.05 -7.96
C LEU A 353 19.62 -37.68 -7.81
N LYS A 354 20.33 -37.44 -6.73
CA LYS A 354 21.60 -38.14 -6.48
C LYS A 354 21.39 -39.53 -5.90
#